data_17c688b7bea9dc965e518df334a7d170
#
_entry.id   17c688b7bea9dc965e518df334a7d170
#
_cell.length_a   1.000
_cell.length_b   1.000
_cell.length_c   1.000
_cell.angle_alpha   90.00
_cell.angle_beta   90.00
_cell.angle_gamma   90.00
#
_symmetry.space_group_name_H-M   'P 1'
#
loop_
_entity.id
_entity.type
_entity.pdbx_description
1 polymer ?
#
loop_
_entity_poly.entity_id
_entity_poly.type
_entity_poly.pdbx_seq_one_letter_code
_entity_poly.pdbx_strand_id
1 'polypeptide(L)'
;MTKGIVSCPGSCGELFQGLVGEQEVLLSYGIEKRSRVRLDGASSLARQAQGEKVRRALELLPESNVFSFVQESDLPISKGYSSSTADMVSCLQAAALGLRQPLKAADLTRLCAMIEPTDSVAFADWTVINPLTGQVVWQTDWRPELYVYILEPVEMVTTLDLVRMKDSPSYPAEESKRLLPLFQEACQEKCLEKLGHLASYSALLNNQRLPKPYLKELLALVKEHQCLGLNVAHSGTLVGLLLSREQLENLPQLEAELARSASGAYYQTRNLSRIIFEGVQPVREETD
;
A
#
# COMPACT_ATOMS: atom_id res chain seq x y z
N MET A 1 32.03 -7.29 2.07
CA MET A 1 30.79 -6.65 1.62
C MET A 1 29.81 -6.79 2.76
N THR A 2 29.37 -5.71 3.37
CA THR A 2 28.33 -5.73 4.40
C THR A 2 27.05 -6.30 3.78
N LYS A 3 26.58 -7.42 4.29
CA LYS A 3 25.30 -8.04 3.90
C LYS A 3 24.15 -7.15 4.41
N GLY A 4 23.90 -6.03 3.75
CA GLY A 4 22.81 -5.17 4.13
C GLY A 4 21.45 -5.79 3.73
N ILE A 5 20.50 -5.78 4.64
CA ILE A 5 19.09 -6.10 4.35
C ILE A 5 18.43 -4.83 3.83
N VAL A 6 17.66 -4.94 2.76
CA VAL A 6 16.74 -3.88 2.31
C VAL A 6 15.34 -4.26 2.70
N SER A 7 14.60 -3.31 3.24
CA SER A 7 13.21 -3.48 3.66
C SER A 7 12.31 -2.46 2.99
N CYS A 8 11.14 -2.90 2.49
CA CYS A 8 10.08 -2.04 1.99
C CYS A 8 8.77 -2.42 2.69
N PRO A 9 8.01 -1.46 3.24
CA PRO A 9 6.71 -1.74 3.82
C PRO A 9 5.69 -2.13 2.75
N GLY A 10 4.69 -2.90 3.15
CA GLY A 10 3.46 -3.01 2.40
C GLY A 10 2.47 -1.91 2.78
N SER A 11 1.23 -2.03 2.31
CA SER A 11 0.12 -1.14 2.64
C SER A 11 -1.12 -1.92 3.08
N CYS A 12 -2.13 -1.22 3.57
CA CYS A 12 -3.50 -1.74 3.64
C CYS A 12 -4.35 -1.02 2.58
N GLY A 13 -4.14 -1.39 1.32
CA GLY A 13 -4.73 -0.68 0.21
C GLY A 13 -4.25 0.76 0.07
N GLU A 14 -5.11 1.61 -0.46
CA GLU A 14 -4.83 3.02 -0.72
C GLU A 14 -5.67 3.91 0.19
N LEU A 15 -5.07 4.99 0.70
CA LEU A 15 -5.81 6.04 1.40
C LEU A 15 -6.84 6.66 0.48
N PHE A 16 -6.43 6.92 -0.77
CA PHE A 16 -7.34 7.27 -1.86
C PHE A 16 -6.75 6.90 -3.22
N GLN A 17 -7.63 6.74 -4.20
CA GLN A 17 -7.30 6.69 -5.62
C GLN A 17 -8.29 7.61 -6.36
N GLY A 18 -7.78 8.52 -7.18
CA GLY A 18 -8.56 9.55 -7.83
C GLY A 18 -8.05 9.90 -9.22
N LEU A 19 -8.44 11.08 -9.70
CA LEU A 19 -8.02 11.62 -10.99
C LEU A 19 -7.46 13.05 -10.86
N VAL A 20 -6.43 13.34 -11.66
CA VAL A 20 -5.95 14.70 -11.93
C VAL A 20 -6.03 14.91 -13.44
N GLY A 21 -7.00 15.74 -13.89
CA GLY A 21 -7.39 15.72 -15.29
C GLY A 21 -7.94 14.34 -15.67
N GLU A 22 -7.27 13.67 -16.60
CA GLU A 22 -7.59 12.30 -17.02
C GLU A 22 -6.60 11.25 -16.47
N GLN A 23 -5.64 11.68 -15.68
CA GLN A 23 -4.61 10.78 -15.15
C GLN A 23 -5.05 10.19 -13.81
N GLU A 24 -4.93 8.87 -13.68
CA GLU A 24 -5.11 8.20 -12.40
C GLU A 24 -4.00 8.61 -11.42
N VAL A 25 -4.40 8.86 -10.17
CA VAL A 25 -3.48 9.12 -9.07
C VAL A 25 -3.89 8.31 -7.86
N LEU A 26 -2.92 7.88 -7.08
CA LEU A 26 -3.17 7.19 -5.82
C LEU A 26 -2.19 7.59 -4.73
N LEU A 27 -2.59 7.31 -3.50
CA LEU A 27 -1.76 7.38 -2.31
C LEU A 27 -1.92 6.09 -1.50
N SER A 28 -0.86 5.30 -1.43
CA SER A 28 -0.71 4.20 -0.46
C SER A 28 0.09 4.68 0.75
N TYR A 29 0.00 3.96 1.86
CA TYR A 29 0.74 4.26 3.09
C TYR A 29 1.41 3.00 3.63
N GLY A 30 2.55 3.17 4.30
CA GLY A 30 3.30 2.07 4.89
C GLY A 30 2.63 1.47 6.13
N ILE A 31 2.69 0.15 6.26
CA ILE A 31 2.32 -0.62 7.45
C ILE A 31 3.52 -1.40 7.99
N GLU A 32 3.40 -2.01 9.17
CA GLU A 32 4.52 -2.73 9.80
C GLU A 32 4.89 -4.04 9.08
N LYS A 33 3.98 -4.67 8.34
CA LYS A 33 4.29 -5.81 7.45
C LYS A 33 5.16 -5.37 6.29
N ARG A 34 6.19 -6.20 5.95
CA ARG A 34 7.25 -5.80 5.03
C ARG A 34 7.69 -6.92 4.11
N SER A 35 8.27 -6.53 2.99
CA SER A 35 9.19 -7.35 2.20
C SER A 35 10.63 -7.00 2.59
N ARG A 36 11.45 -8.01 2.85
CA ARG A 36 12.88 -7.89 3.20
C ARG A 36 13.71 -8.67 2.21
N VAL A 37 14.78 -8.08 1.75
CA VAL A 37 15.67 -8.69 0.77
C VAL A 37 17.11 -8.53 1.20
N ARG A 38 17.84 -9.63 1.19
CA ARG A 38 19.29 -9.68 1.42
C ARG A 38 20.00 -10.18 0.17
N LEU A 39 21.12 -9.55 -0.17
CA LEU A 39 22.02 -10.09 -1.19
C LEU A 39 22.73 -11.32 -0.60
N ASP A 40 22.64 -12.44 -1.31
CA ASP A 40 23.35 -13.66 -0.99
C ASP A 40 24.30 -13.95 -2.15
N GLY A 41 25.57 -14.03 -1.95
CA GLY A 41 26.60 -14.17 -3.00
C GLY A 41 26.17 -14.85 -4.30
N ALA A 42 27.03 -15.09 -5.24
CA ALA A 42 26.69 -15.64 -6.56
C ALA A 42 26.26 -17.12 -6.51
N SER A 43 24.98 -17.39 -6.23
CA SER A 43 24.39 -18.73 -6.34
C SER A 43 23.29 -18.74 -7.40
N SER A 44 23.43 -19.63 -8.39
CA SER A 44 22.46 -19.76 -9.50
C SER A 44 21.08 -20.30 -9.08
N LEU A 45 21.00 -20.99 -7.93
CA LEU A 45 19.77 -21.63 -7.44
C LEU A 45 18.79 -20.63 -6.79
N ALA A 46 19.27 -19.54 -6.22
CA ALA A 46 18.43 -18.53 -5.58
C ALA A 46 17.61 -17.67 -6.56
N ARG A 47 17.97 -17.65 -7.85
CA ARG A 47 17.25 -16.90 -8.90
C ARG A 47 15.89 -17.51 -9.27
N GLN A 48 15.70 -18.82 -9.03
CA GLN A 48 14.47 -19.51 -9.42
C GLN A 48 13.34 -19.32 -8.43
N ALA A 49 13.63 -18.84 -7.22
CA ALA A 49 12.62 -18.64 -6.16
C ALA A 49 11.90 -17.29 -6.24
N GLN A 50 12.33 -16.37 -7.11
CA GLN A 50 11.72 -15.03 -7.23
C GLN A 50 10.51 -15.04 -8.15
N GLY A 51 9.47 -14.29 -7.77
CA GLY A 51 8.30 -14.10 -8.61
C GLY A 51 8.64 -13.46 -9.97
N GLU A 52 7.86 -13.78 -11.00
CA GLU A 52 8.09 -13.30 -12.37
C GLU A 52 8.23 -11.76 -12.46
N LYS A 53 7.42 -11.02 -11.70
CA LYS A 53 7.43 -9.54 -11.70
C LYS A 53 8.76 -8.99 -11.18
N VAL A 54 9.28 -9.57 -10.08
CA VAL A 54 10.59 -9.20 -9.53
C VAL A 54 11.70 -9.46 -10.54
N ARG A 55 11.68 -10.62 -11.21
CA ARG A 55 12.67 -10.96 -12.25
C ARG A 55 12.64 -9.93 -13.37
N ARG A 56 11.44 -9.59 -13.89
CA ARG A 56 11.26 -8.59 -14.94
C ARG A 56 11.73 -7.19 -14.49
N ALA A 57 11.46 -6.82 -13.24
CA ALA A 57 11.94 -5.55 -12.70
C ALA A 57 13.47 -5.49 -12.64
N LEU A 58 14.12 -6.56 -12.19
CA LEU A 58 15.57 -6.65 -12.16
C LEU A 58 16.22 -6.60 -13.57
N GLU A 59 15.55 -7.09 -14.61
CA GLU A 59 16.01 -6.98 -15.99
C GLU A 59 16.12 -5.52 -16.49
N LEU A 60 15.38 -4.59 -15.86
CA LEU A 60 15.47 -3.15 -16.16
C LEU A 60 16.70 -2.49 -15.55
N LEU A 61 17.38 -3.16 -14.61
CA LEU A 61 18.56 -2.62 -13.95
C LEU A 61 19.82 -3.30 -14.53
N PRO A 62 20.67 -2.57 -15.27
CA PRO A 62 21.88 -3.14 -15.85
C PRO A 62 22.74 -3.86 -14.80
N GLU A 63 23.35 -4.98 -15.19
CA GLU A 63 24.26 -5.77 -14.34
C GLU A 63 23.63 -6.36 -13.05
N SER A 64 22.32 -6.22 -12.82
CA SER A 64 21.64 -6.82 -11.65
C SER A 64 21.66 -8.35 -11.65
N ASN A 65 21.86 -8.96 -12.82
CA ASN A 65 21.88 -10.40 -13.03
C ASN A 65 23.04 -11.14 -12.34
N VAL A 66 24.04 -10.41 -11.84
CA VAL A 66 25.18 -10.98 -11.07
C VAL A 66 24.82 -11.29 -9.61
N PHE A 67 23.69 -10.80 -9.12
CA PHE A 67 23.27 -10.99 -7.74
C PHE A 67 22.29 -12.13 -7.55
N SER A 68 22.38 -12.78 -6.42
CA SER A 68 21.37 -13.67 -5.85
C SER A 68 20.71 -12.98 -4.67
N PHE A 69 19.44 -13.27 -4.44
CA PHE A 69 18.65 -12.64 -3.41
C PHE A 69 18.01 -13.70 -2.51
N VAL A 70 18.01 -13.46 -1.23
CA VAL A 70 17.12 -14.12 -0.27
C VAL A 70 16.03 -13.11 0.07
N GLN A 71 14.80 -13.47 -0.21
CA GLN A 71 13.63 -12.62 0.02
C GLN A 71 12.72 -13.27 1.05
N GLU A 72 12.30 -12.49 2.03
CA GLU A 72 11.32 -12.83 3.06
C GLU A 72 10.24 -11.76 3.03
N SER A 73 8.96 -12.17 2.99
CA SER A 73 7.85 -11.25 2.93
C SER A 73 6.74 -11.67 3.91
N ASP A 74 6.32 -10.71 4.76
CA ASP A 74 5.17 -10.87 5.66
C ASP A 74 3.85 -10.53 4.95
N LEU A 75 3.92 -10.16 3.67
CA LEU A 75 2.81 -9.58 2.91
C LEU A 75 2.02 -10.66 2.18
N PRO A 76 0.73 -10.89 2.50
CA PRO A 76 -0.12 -11.78 1.75
C PRO A 76 -0.29 -11.34 0.29
N ILE A 77 -0.19 -12.30 -0.64
CA ILE A 77 -0.29 -12.06 -2.08
C ILE A 77 -1.77 -11.91 -2.49
N SER A 78 -2.04 -11.03 -3.46
CA SER A 78 -3.37 -10.83 -4.09
C SER A 78 -4.49 -10.40 -3.14
N LYS A 79 -4.16 -9.77 -2.02
CA LYS A 79 -5.13 -9.24 -1.04
C LYS A 79 -5.25 -7.70 -1.08
N GLY A 80 -4.22 -6.98 -1.57
CA GLY A 80 -4.16 -5.53 -1.56
C GLY A 80 -3.15 -4.97 -0.55
N TYR A 81 -2.16 -5.79 -0.17
CA TYR A 81 -1.06 -5.37 0.71
C TYR A 81 0.09 -4.68 -0.04
N SER A 82 -0.04 -4.34 -1.31
CA SER A 82 1.05 -3.83 -2.16
C SER A 82 2.28 -4.78 -2.20
N SER A 83 2.04 -6.08 -1.98
CA SER A 83 3.12 -7.08 -1.86
C SER A 83 4.03 -7.11 -3.09
N SER A 84 3.46 -7.07 -4.29
CA SER A 84 4.22 -7.08 -5.54
C SER A 84 5.13 -5.85 -5.67
N THR A 85 4.62 -4.65 -5.35
CA THR A 85 5.41 -3.42 -5.36
C THR A 85 6.52 -3.47 -4.31
N ALA A 86 6.20 -3.86 -3.06
CA ALA A 86 7.19 -3.96 -2.00
C ALA A 86 8.31 -4.96 -2.32
N ASP A 87 7.97 -6.09 -2.94
CA ASP A 87 8.91 -7.11 -3.38
C ASP A 87 9.85 -6.60 -4.49
N MET A 88 9.29 -5.96 -5.53
CA MET A 88 10.08 -5.36 -6.61
C MET A 88 11.00 -4.25 -6.09
N VAL A 89 10.47 -3.34 -5.28
CA VAL A 89 11.22 -2.21 -4.70
C VAL A 89 12.39 -2.69 -3.84
N SER A 90 12.16 -3.68 -2.96
CA SER A 90 13.21 -4.24 -2.10
C SER A 90 14.32 -4.89 -2.92
N CYS A 91 13.98 -5.69 -3.93
CA CYS A 91 14.96 -6.36 -4.78
C CYS A 91 15.75 -5.37 -5.64
N LEU A 92 15.08 -4.40 -6.27
CA LEU A 92 15.72 -3.34 -7.06
C LEU A 92 16.71 -2.53 -6.21
N GLN A 93 16.31 -2.11 -5.01
CA GLN A 93 17.18 -1.36 -4.13
C GLN A 93 18.36 -2.19 -3.61
N ALA A 94 18.14 -3.48 -3.30
CA ALA A 94 19.23 -4.37 -2.91
C ALA A 94 20.25 -4.53 -4.06
N ALA A 95 19.80 -4.72 -5.31
CA ALA A 95 20.67 -4.79 -6.47
C ALA A 95 21.44 -3.47 -6.68
N ALA A 96 20.74 -2.33 -6.61
CA ALA A 96 21.33 -1.00 -6.76
C ALA A 96 22.42 -0.73 -5.70
N LEU A 97 22.20 -1.13 -4.45
CA LEU A 97 23.19 -1.07 -3.39
C LEU A 97 24.38 -2.00 -3.66
N GLY A 98 24.15 -3.21 -4.17
CA GLY A 98 25.20 -4.12 -4.61
C GLY A 98 26.07 -3.53 -5.70
N LEU A 99 25.49 -2.80 -6.63
CA LEU A 99 26.17 -2.04 -7.69
C LEU A 99 26.80 -0.72 -7.17
N ARG A 100 26.62 -0.35 -5.91
CA ARG A 100 27.02 0.92 -5.31
C ARG A 100 26.36 2.16 -5.96
N GLN A 101 25.17 1.99 -6.49
CA GLN A 101 24.36 3.01 -7.16
C GLN A 101 22.94 3.04 -6.56
N PRO A 102 22.76 3.42 -5.27
CA PRO A 102 21.46 3.43 -4.62
C PRO A 102 20.46 4.29 -5.41
N LEU A 103 19.26 3.76 -5.60
CA LEU A 103 18.19 4.44 -6.31
C LEU A 103 17.33 5.25 -5.32
N LYS A 104 16.77 6.35 -5.80
CA LYS A 104 15.75 7.12 -5.07
C LYS A 104 14.40 6.40 -5.17
N ALA A 105 13.52 6.62 -4.18
CA ALA A 105 12.16 6.06 -4.19
C ALA A 105 11.41 6.35 -5.49
N ALA A 106 11.53 7.54 -6.05
CA ALA A 106 10.90 7.91 -7.32
C ALA A 106 11.40 7.08 -8.51
N ASP A 107 12.69 6.75 -8.56
CA ASP A 107 13.25 5.95 -9.65
C ASP A 107 12.82 4.48 -9.51
N LEU A 108 12.84 3.95 -8.28
CA LEU A 108 12.32 2.61 -7.98
C LEU A 108 10.84 2.48 -8.38
N THR A 109 10.02 3.47 -8.02
CA THR A 109 8.60 3.49 -8.35
C THR A 109 8.36 3.54 -9.85
N ARG A 110 9.16 4.31 -10.62
CA ARG A 110 9.09 4.33 -12.10
C ARG A 110 9.45 2.97 -12.70
N LEU A 111 10.49 2.31 -12.21
CA LEU A 111 10.87 0.97 -12.67
C LEU A 111 9.75 -0.04 -12.40
N CYS A 112 9.13 0.00 -11.21
CA CYS A 112 7.98 -0.86 -10.90
C CYS A 112 6.80 -0.58 -11.84
N ALA A 113 6.50 0.68 -12.14
CA ALA A 113 5.42 1.08 -13.04
C ALA A 113 5.61 0.58 -14.49
N MET A 114 6.83 0.30 -14.91
CA MET A 114 7.12 -0.33 -16.22
C MET A 114 6.71 -1.81 -16.26
N ILE A 115 6.51 -2.44 -15.11
CA ILE A 115 6.12 -3.85 -15.00
C ILE A 115 4.61 -3.99 -14.81
N GLU A 116 4.04 -3.20 -13.88
CA GLU A 116 2.60 -3.17 -13.57
C GLU A 116 2.23 -1.85 -12.88
N PRO A 117 0.93 -1.50 -12.80
CA PRO A 117 0.48 -0.38 -11.99
C PRO A 117 0.97 -0.54 -10.55
N THR A 118 1.62 0.50 -10.01
CA THR A 118 2.40 0.43 -8.79
C THR A 118 1.83 1.32 -7.68
N ASP A 119 2.25 1.04 -6.43
CA ASP A 119 1.87 1.75 -5.23
C ASP A 119 2.97 2.72 -4.77
N SER A 120 2.65 3.65 -3.86
CA SER A 120 3.60 4.66 -3.35
C SER A 120 4.37 4.21 -2.10
N VAL A 121 4.43 2.92 -1.79
CA VAL A 121 5.06 2.36 -0.56
C VAL A 121 6.58 2.53 -0.48
N ALA A 122 7.24 2.85 -1.59
CA ALA A 122 8.68 3.13 -1.60
C ALA A 122 9.05 4.44 -0.88
N PHE A 123 8.11 5.37 -0.75
CA PHE A 123 8.34 6.69 -0.17
C PHE A 123 8.18 6.70 1.35
N ALA A 124 9.00 7.52 2.01
CA ALA A 124 8.91 7.72 3.46
C ALA A 124 7.89 8.79 3.87
N ASP A 125 7.37 9.57 2.92
CA ASP A 125 6.38 10.61 3.14
C ASP A 125 5.10 10.30 2.36
N TRP A 126 3.99 10.97 2.69
CA TRP A 126 2.79 10.93 1.87
C TRP A 126 3.11 11.36 0.45
N THR A 127 3.11 10.43 -0.48
CA THR A 127 3.46 10.69 -1.88
C THR A 127 2.38 10.19 -2.80
N VAL A 128 1.68 11.13 -3.42
CA VAL A 128 0.69 10.85 -4.46
C VAL A 128 1.42 10.62 -5.77
N ILE A 129 1.16 9.49 -6.39
CA ILE A 129 1.79 9.09 -7.65
C ILE A 129 0.75 8.82 -8.73
N ASN A 130 1.17 8.89 -9.99
CA ASN A 130 0.47 8.23 -11.08
C ASN A 130 0.87 6.74 -11.08
N PRO A 131 -0.04 5.80 -10.83
CA PRO A 131 0.31 4.37 -10.68
C PRO A 131 0.82 3.73 -11.98
N LEU A 132 0.50 4.29 -13.14
CA LEU A 132 0.86 3.75 -14.45
C LEU A 132 2.26 4.19 -14.90
N THR A 133 2.76 5.30 -14.39
CA THR A 133 4.06 5.87 -14.79
C THR A 133 5.06 5.96 -13.64
N GLY A 134 4.60 5.81 -12.40
CA GLY A 134 5.40 6.03 -11.19
C GLY A 134 5.78 7.50 -10.95
N GLN A 135 5.20 8.44 -11.74
CA GLN A 135 5.48 9.86 -11.58
C GLN A 135 4.88 10.39 -10.27
N VAL A 136 5.68 11.13 -9.51
CA VAL A 136 5.21 11.87 -8.33
C VAL A 136 4.36 13.05 -8.79
N VAL A 137 3.14 13.14 -8.26
CA VAL A 137 2.17 14.21 -8.54
C VAL A 137 2.15 15.23 -7.43
N TRP A 138 2.21 14.77 -6.18
CA TRP A 138 2.23 15.66 -5.02
C TRP A 138 2.84 14.93 -3.82
N GLN A 139 3.41 15.69 -2.86
CA GLN A 139 4.06 15.15 -1.68
C GLN A 139 3.95 16.11 -0.49
N THR A 140 3.91 15.58 0.74
CA THR A 140 3.98 16.35 1.98
C THR A 140 4.76 15.58 3.05
N ASP A 141 5.40 16.33 3.93
CA ASP A 141 6.15 15.82 5.07
C ASP A 141 5.31 15.70 6.36
N TRP A 142 3.99 15.98 6.29
CA TRP A 142 3.10 15.77 7.41
C TRP A 142 2.99 14.27 7.74
N ARG A 143 3.45 13.88 8.92
CA ARG A 143 3.51 12.48 9.39
C ARG A 143 2.69 12.32 10.67
N PRO A 144 1.35 12.22 10.58
CA PRO A 144 0.50 12.03 11.76
C PRO A 144 0.71 10.66 12.39
N GLU A 145 0.48 10.56 13.68
CA GLU A 145 0.38 9.27 14.35
C GLU A 145 -0.99 8.66 14.06
N LEU A 146 -0.98 7.60 13.25
CA LEU A 146 -2.17 6.91 12.77
C LEU A 146 -2.01 5.39 12.87
N TYR A 147 -3.15 4.74 12.99
CA TYR A 147 -3.28 3.30 13.01
C TYR A 147 -4.32 2.86 12.00
N VAL A 148 -4.17 1.64 11.51
CA VAL A 148 -5.14 0.98 10.65
C VAL A 148 -5.49 -0.39 11.23
N TYR A 149 -6.77 -0.61 11.48
CA TYR A 149 -7.29 -1.93 11.82
C TYR A 149 -7.67 -2.63 10.53
N ILE A 150 -6.84 -3.58 10.13
CA ILE A 150 -6.90 -4.27 8.84
C ILE A 150 -7.91 -5.40 8.92
N LEU A 151 -8.86 -5.40 8.00
CA LEU A 151 -9.88 -6.43 7.82
C LEU A 151 -9.57 -7.19 6.53
N GLU A 152 -9.23 -8.48 6.67
CA GLU A 152 -8.83 -9.34 5.56
C GLU A 152 -9.81 -10.51 5.43
N PRO A 153 -10.46 -10.68 4.26
CA PRO A 153 -11.29 -11.86 3.98
C PRO A 153 -10.41 -13.03 3.56
N VAL A 154 -10.98 -14.24 3.61
CA VAL A 154 -10.31 -15.44 3.06
C VAL A 154 -10.12 -15.34 1.55
N GLU A 155 -11.07 -14.72 0.86
CA GLU A 155 -11.08 -14.57 -0.59
C GLU A 155 -9.91 -13.74 -1.13
N MET A 156 -9.49 -14.06 -2.35
CA MET A 156 -8.47 -13.33 -3.12
C MET A 156 -9.08 -12.81 -4.42
N VAL A 157 -8.58 -11.68 -4.91
CA VAL A 157 -8.97 -11.12 -6.22
C VAL A 157 -7.76 -11.14 -7.15
N THR A 158 -7.96 -11.64 -8.37
CA THR A 158 -6.96 -11.56 -9.42
C THR A 158 -6.96 -10.16 -10.01
N THR A 159 -5.90 -9.39 -9.77
CA THR A 159 -5.80 -7.98 -10.19
C THR A 159 -5.73 -7.78 -11.71
N LEU A 160 -5.43 -8.83 -12.47
CA LEU A 160 -5.29 -8.77 -13.93
C LEU A 160 -6.61 -8.49 -14.67
N ASP A 161 -7.75 -8.83 -14.07
CA ASP A 161 -9.08 -8.70 -14.69
C ASP A 161 -9.80 -7.39 -14.33
N LEU A 162 -9.14 -6.49 -13.61
CA LEU A 162 -9.77 -5.26 -13.16
C LEU A 162 -9.80 -4.19 -14.25
N VAL A 163 -11.02 -3.75 -14.58
CA VAL A 163 -11.23 -2.60 -15.48
C VAL A 163 -10.61 -1.35 -14.87
N ARG A 164 -9.83 -0.62 -15.66
CA ARG A 164 -9.23 0.66 -15.23
C ARG A 164 -10.30 1.71 -14.94
N MET A 165 -9.98 2.68 -14.08
CA MET A 165 -10.93 3.73 -13.68
C MET A 165 -11.49 4.47 -14.89
N LYS A 166 -10.61 4.91 -15.80
CA LYS A 166 -10.99 5.64 -17.03
C LYS A 166 -11.83 4.83 -18.00
N ASP A 167 -11.72 3.50 -17.96
CA ASP A 167 -12.42 2.58 -18.86
C ASP A 167 -13.72 2.03 -18.23
N SER A 168 -14.02 2.43 -16.98
CA SER A 168 -15.22 2.01 -16.24
C SER A 168 -16.34 3.03 -16.37
N PRO A 169 -17.45 2.73 -17.05
CA PRO A 169 -18.56 3.65 -17.20
C PRO A 169 -19.30 3.96 -15.88
N SER A 170 -19.12 3.12 -14.88
CA SER A 170 -19.72 3.29 -13.55
C SER A 170 -18.85 4.07 -12.56
N TYR A 171 -17.58 4.37 -12.91
CA TYR A 171 -16.70 5.09 -11.99
C TYR A 171 -16.96 6.60 -12.05
N PRO A 172 -17.24 7.25 -10.91
CA PRO A 172 -17.61 8.66 -10.87
C PRO A 172 -16.38 9.57 -11.05
N ALA A 173 -16.02 9.83 -12.31
CA ALA A 173 -14.79 10.54 -12.66
C ALA A 173 -14.74 11.97 -12.11
N GLU A 174 -15.85 12.71 -12.13
CA GLU A 174 -15.86 14.11 -11.64
C GLU A 174 -15.67 14.18 -10.11
N GLU A 175 -16.29 13.27 -9.37
CA GLU A 175 -16.12 13.17 -7.93
C GLU A 175 -14.68 12.76 -7.58
N SER A 176 -14.06 11.91 -8.39
CA SER A 176 -12.70 11.42 -8.18
C SER A 176 -11.63 12.51 -8.35
N LYS A 177 -11.90 13.56 -9.12
CA LYS A 177 -11.04 14.74 -9.27
C LYS A 177 -10.97 15.59 -7.98
N ARG A 178 -11.92 15.42 -7.06
CA ARG A 178 -11.97 16.14 -5.79
C ARG A 178 -11.04 15.55 -4.72
N LEU A 179 -10.60 14.30 -4.89
CA LEU A 179 -9.88 13.58 -3.85
C LEU A 179 -8.51 14.18 -3.53
N LEU A 180 -7.70 14.53 -4.54
CA LEU A 180 -6.42 15.20 -4.28
C LEU A 180 -6.57 16.57 -3.62
N PRO A 181 -7.44 17.48 -4.07
CA PRO A 181 -7.72 18.72 -3.34
C PRO A 181 -8.16 18.54 -1.88
N LEU A 182 -9.03 17.58 -1.60
CA LEU A 182 -9.45 17.26 -0.23
C LEU A 182 -8.29 16.73 0.63
N PHE A 183 -7.40 15.93 0.04
CA PHE A 183 -6.19 15.47 0.72
C PHE A 183 -5.24 16.62 1.05
N GLN A 184 -5.04 17.53 0.09
CA GLN A 184 -4.19 18.71 0.28
C GLN A 184 -4.74 19.61 1.40
N GLU A 185 -6.06 19.82 1.44
CA GLU A 185 -6.74 20.57 2.51
C GLU A 185 -6.52 19.89 3.88
N ALA A 186 -6.74 18.57 3.98
CA ALA A 186 -6.53 17.82 5.21
C ALA A 186 -5.08 17.94 5.72
N CYS A 187 -4.10 17.92 4.80
CA CYS A 187 -2.68 18.08 5.14
C CYS A 187 -2.33 19.50 5.58
N GLN A 188 -2.86 20.53 4.91
CA GLN A 188 -2.64 21.94 5.27
C GLN A 188 -3.17 22.26 6.67
N GLU A 189 -4.35 21.74 6.99
CA GLU A 189 -4.98 21.93 8.29
C GLU A 189 -4.49 20.92 9.34
N LYS A 190 -3.71 19.91 8.95
CA LYS A 190 -3.28 18.79 9.80
C LYS A 190 -4.47 18.11 10.51
N CYS A 191 -5.57 17.93 9.80
CA CYS A 191 -6.84 17.45 10.31
C CYS A 191 -7.05 15.96 10.00
N LEU A 192 -7.02 15.11 11.03
CA LEU A 192 -7.20 13.66 10.90
C LEU A 192 -8.63 13.29 10.50
N GLU A 193 -9.63 14.02 10.96
CA GLU A 193 -11.03 13.80 10.63
C GLU A 193 -11.28 14.01 9.13
N LYS A 194 -10.71 15.09 8.54
CA LYS A 194 -10.76 15.32 7.09
C LYS A 194 -10.07 14.20 6.31
N LEU A 195 -8.94 13.70 6.82
CA LEU A 195 -8.20 12.60 6.22
C LEU A 195 -9.05 11.32 6.21
N GLY A 196 -9.68 10.99 7.33
CA GLY A 196 -10.56 9.81 7.44
C GLY A 196 -11.82 9.91 6.58
N HIS A 197 -12.44 11.10 6.50
CA HIS A 197 -13.56 11.36 5.61
C HIS A 197 -13.19 11.20 4.15
N LEU A 198 -12.04 11.73 3.73
CA LEU A 198 -11.48 11.54 2.39
C LEU A 198 -11.32 10.06 2.05
N ALA A 199 -10.71 9.28 2.94
CA ALA A 199 -10.50 7.86 2.73
C ALA A 199 -11.82 7.11 2.55
N SER A 200 -12.81 7.40 3.41
CA SER A 200 -14.15 6.83 3.32
C SER A 200 -14.87 7.23 2.03
N TYR A 201 -14.70 8.47 1.59
CA TYR A 201 -15.25 8.94 0.34
C TYR A 201 -14.62 8.23 -0.86
N SER A 202 -13.30 8.10 -0.89
CA SER A 202 -12.59 7.30 -1.92
C SER A 202 -13.07 5.85 -1.94
N ALA A 203 -13.24 5.23 -0.78
CA ALA A 203 -13.74 3.86 -0.66
C ALA A 203 -15.15 3.71 -1.27
N LEU A 204 -16.06 4.67 -1.02
CA LEU A 204 -17.41 4.70 -1.61
C LEU A 204 -17.37 4.84 -3.13
N LEU A 205 -16.49 5.68 -3.67
CA LEU A 205 -16.34 5.83 -5.13
C LEU A 205 -15.81 4.53 -5.74
N ASN A 206 -14.77 3.92 -5.14
CA ASN A 206 -14.23 2.66 -5.62
C ASN A 206 -15.26 1.52 -5.57
N ASN A 207 -16.15 1.53 -4.58
CA ASN A 207 -17.18 0.50 -4.42
C ASN A 207 -18.17 0.42 -5.60
N GLN A 208 -18.27 1.46 -6.42
CA GLN A 208 -19.07 1.44 -7.64
C GLN A 208 -18.39 0.61 -8.76
N ARG A 209 -17.06 0.52 -8.74
CA ARG A 209 -16.25 -0.26 -9.68
C ARG A 209 -15.94 -1.66 -9.17
N LEU A 210 -15.52 -1.76 -7.91
CA LEU A 210 -15.13 -3.01 -7.24
C LEU A 210 -15.80 -3.07 -5.86
N PRO A 211 -17.04 -3.59 -5.79
CA PRO A 211 -17.78 -3.67 -4.54
C PRO A 211 -17.02 -4.43 -3.45
N LYS A 212 -16.99 -3.85 -2.25
CA LYS A 212 -16.49 -4.52 -1.05
C LYS A 212 -17.68 -5.09 -0.28
N PRO A 213 -17.69 -6.40 0.00
CA PRO A 213 -18.73 -7.00 0.83
C PRO A 213 -18.86 -6.25 2.17
N TYR A 214 -20.10 -6.05 2.60
CA TYR A 214 -20.42 -5.38 3.89
C TYR A 214 -19.90 -3.95 4.07
N LEU A 215 -19.51 -3.22 3.00
CA LEU A 215 -18.98 -1.86 3.13
C LEU A 215 -19.92 -0.92 3.89
N LYS A 216 -21.25 -1.03 3.67
CA LYS A 216 -22.24 -0.19 4.38
C LYS A 216 -22.26 -0.47 5.87
N GLU A 217 -22.17 -1.74 6.28
CA GLU A 217 -22.10 -2.17 7.67
C GLU A 217 -20.82 -1.65 8.32
N LEU A 218 -19.67 -1.79 7.63
CA LEU A 218 -18.38 -1.29 8.12
C LEU A 218 -18.38 0.25 8.28
N LEU A 219 -19.02 0.99 7.38
CA LEU A 219 -19.18 2.45 7.52
C LEU A 219 -20.06 2.82 8.71
N ALA A 220 -21.08 2.02 9.03
CA ALA A 220 -21.89 2.23 10.22
C ALA A 220 -21.07 2.00 11.49
N LEU A 221 -20.27 0.93 11.55
CA LEU A 221 -19.34 0.66 12.66
C LEU A 221 -18.29 1.77 12.84
N VAL A 222 -17.71 2.28 11.73
CA VAL A 222 -16.79 3.43 11.77
C VAL A 222 -17.42 4.62 12.46
N LYS A 223 -18.68 4.92 12.15
CA LYS A 223 -19.43 6.04 12.76
C LYS A 223 -19.75 5.77 14.22
N GLU A 224 -20.23 4.58 14.56
CA GLU A 224 -20.65 4.20 15.90
C GLU A 224 -19.46 4.20 16.88
N HIS A 225 -18.33 3.66 16.46
CA HIS A 225 -17.10 3.60 17.25
C HIS A 225 -16.20 4.83 17.07
N GLN A 226 -16.70 5.87 16.40
CA GLN A 226 -16.00 7.14 16.20
C GLN A 226 -14.60 6.97 15.56
N CYS A 227 -14.39 5.95 14.72
CA CYS A 227 -13.17 5.85 13.96
C CYS A 227 -13.01 7.06 13.01
N LEU A 228 -11.80 7.40 12.60
CA LEU A 228 -11.56 8.50 11.64
C LEU A 228 -12.24 8.25 10.30
N GLY A 229 -12.22 7.01 9.83
CA GLY A 229 -12.79 6.61 8.56
C GLY A 229 -12.37 5.20 8.17
N LEU A 230 -12.64 4.84 6.93
CA LEU A 230 -12.12 3.59 6.36
C LEU A 230 -11.53 3.83 4.97
N ASN A 231 -10.57 3.00 4.61
CA ASN A 231 -10.04 2.89 3.25
C ASN A 231 -10.18 1.47 2.73
N VAL A 232 -10.01 1.28 1.44
CA VAL A 232 -10.10 -0.04 0.79
C VAL A 232 -8.92 -0.27 -0.14
N ALA A 233 -8.57 -1.52 -0.37
CA ALA A 233 -7.71 -1.88 -1.47
C ALA A 233 -8.49 -1.71 -2.80
N HIS A 234 -8.04 -0.79 -3.66
CA HIS A 234 -8.73 -0.45 -4.91
C HIS A 234 -8.62 -1.58 -5.95
N SER A 235 -7.64 -2.47 -5.79
CA SER A 235 -7.44 -3.65 -6.63
C SER A 235 -7.37 -4.97 -5.83
N GLY A 236 -7.66 -4.93 -4.52
CA GLY A 236 -7.62 -6.10 -3.62
C GLY A 236 -8.90 -6.27 -2.81
N THR A 237 -8.83 -7.07 -1.76
CA THR A 237 -9.97 -7.41 -0.91
C THR A 237 -9.95 -6.74 0.46
N LEU A 238 -8.84 -6.09 0.84
CA LEU A 238 -8.68 -5.48 2.15
C LEU A 238 -9.59 -4.28 2.37
N VAL A 239 -10.00 -4.12 3.62
CA VAL A 239 -10.56 -2.89 4.17
C VAL A 239 -9.74 -2.50 5.40
N GLY A 240 -9.40 -1.23 5.54
CA GLY A 240 -8.72 -0.66 6.70
C GLY A 240 -9.62 0.31 7.44
N LEU A 241 -9.79 0.15 8.74
CA LEU A 241 -10.45 1.15 9.60
C LEU A 241 -9.36 2.05 10.18
N LEU A 242 -9.43 3.35 9.89
CA LEU A 242 -8.44 4.33 10.30
C LEU A 242 -8.73 4.84 11.71
N LEU A 243 -7.72 4.88 12.56
CA LEU A 243 -7.82 5.24 13.96
C LEU A 243 -6.72 6.23 14.35
N SER A 244 -7.06 7.21 15.17
CA SER A 244 -6.06 7.95 15.94
C SER A 244 -5.59 7.13 17.14
N ARG A 245 -4.58 7.62 17.85
CA ARG A 245 -4.09 6.97 19.07
C ARG A 245 -5.17 6.92 20.16
N GLU A 246 -5.93 8.01 20.33
CA GLU A 246 -6.99 8.10 21.32
C GLU A 246 -8.12 7.11 21.04
N GLN A 247 -8.42 6.86 19.76
CA GLN A 247 -9.49 5.96 19.35
C GLN A 247 -9.15 4.47 19.53
N LEU A 248 -7.89 4.12 19.79
CA LEU A 248 -7.49 2.75 20.12
C LEU A 248 -8.19 2.22 21.38
N GLU A 249 -8.61 3.09 22.28
CA GLU A 249 -9.38 2.71 23.48
C GLU A 249 -10.74 2.08 23.12
N ASN A 250 -11.29 2.42 21.95
CA ASN A 250 -12.58 1.89 21.47
C ASN A 250 -12.41 0.54 20.72
N LEU A 251 -11.19 0.17 20.36
CA LEU A 251 -10.91 -1.02 19.55
C LEU A 251 -11.47 -2.33 20.15
N PRO A 252 -11.39 -2.61 21.47
CA PRO A 252 -11.97 -3.82 22.04
C PRO A 252 -13.49 -3.93 21.86
N GLN A 253 -14.21 -2.81 21.90
CA GLN A 253 -15.65 -2.77 21.69
C GLN A 253 -16.00 -3.01 20.22
N LEU A 254 -15.27 -2.36 19.30
CA LEU A 254 -15.37 -2.57 17.87
C LEU A 254 -15.10 -4.03 17.49
N GLU A 255 -14.07 -4.66 18.07
CA GLU A 255 -13.76 -6.08 17.84
C GLU A 255 -14.88 -7.00 18.34
N ALA A 256 -15.43 -6.72 19.51
CA ALA A 256 -16.52 -7.50 20.08
C ALA A 256 -17.81 -7.40 19.24
N GLU A 257 -18.05 -6.28 18.59
CA GLU A 257 -19.18 -6.09 17.69
C GLU A 257 -18.93 -6.78 16.34
N LEU A 258 -17.77 -6.55 15.73
CA LEU A 258 -17.36 -7.26 14.53
C LEU A 258 -17.44 -8.79 14.70
N ALA A 259 -17.00 -9.32 15.84
CA ALA A 259 -17.05 -10.77 16.10
C ALA A 259 -18.48 -11.36 16.07
N ARG A 260 -19.50 -10.52 16.24
CA ARG A 260 -20.93 -10.91 16.24
C ARG A 260 -21.65 -10.50 14.96
N SER A 261 -20.99 -9.81 14.04
CA SER A 261 -21.55 -9.26 12.81
C SER A 261 -21.33 -10.16 11.60
N ALA A 262 -22.09 -9.92 10.53
CA ALA A 262 -21.88 -10.58 9.25
C ALA A 262 -20.58 -10.14 8.58
N SER A 263 -20.20 -8.86 8.71
CA SER A 263 -18.91 -8.36 8.23
C SER A 263 -17.75 -9.04 8.94
N GLY A 264 -17.83 -9.23 10.25
CA GLY A 264 -16.78 -9.93 11.00
C GLY A 264 -16.67 -11.43 10.69
N ALA A 265 -17.77 -12.08 10.31
CA ALA A 265 -17.75 -13.45 9.82
C ALA A 265 -17.07 -13.55 8.44
N TYR A 266 -17.17 -12.53 7.60
CA TYR A 266 -16.52 -12.46 6.30
C TYR A 266 -15.03 -12.05 6.39
N TYR A 267 -14.72 -10.99 7.15
CA TYR A 267 -13.36 -10.53 7.41
C TYR A 267 -12.76 -11.24 8.61
N GLN A 268 -12.33 -12.49 8.41
CA GLN A 268 -11.94 -13.39 9.50
C GLN A 268 -10.56 -13.05 10.09
N THR A 269 -9.63 -12.56 9.26
CA THR A 269 -8.30 -12.15 9.73
C THR A 269 -8.32 -10.66 10.00
N ARG A 270 -7.95 -10.29 11.22
CA ARG A 270 -7.97 -8.90 11.69
C ARG A 270 -6.67 -8.59 12.42
N ASN A 271 -6.05 -7.47 12.06
CA ASN A 271 -4.78 -7.05 12.64
C ASN A 271 -4.75 -5.53 12.78
N LEU A 272 -4.27 -5.05 13.92
CA LEU A 272 -3.90 -3.66 14.09
C LEU A 272 -2.47 -3.45 13.56
N SER A 273 -2.25 -2.39 12.81
CA SER A 273 -0.93 -1.92 12.41
C SER A 273 -0.82 -0.42 12.62
N ARG A 274 0.35 0.02 13.01
CA ARG A 274 0.70 1.43 12.92
C ARG A 274 0.90 1.81 11.45
N ILE A 275 0.49 3.01 11.05
CA ILE A 275 0.89 3.61 9.77
C ILE A 275 2.31 4.17 9.96
N ILE A 276 3.22 3.76 9.10
CA ILE A 276 4.65 4.08 9.20
C ILE A 276 5.11 4.92 8.02
N PHE A 277 6.05 5.82 8.29
CA PHE A 277 6.66 6.76 7.33
C PHE A 277 8.14 6.44 7.16
N GLU A 278 8.43 5.26 6.64
CA GLU A 278 9.80 4.79 6.50
C GLU A 278 10.20 4.54 5.04
N GLY A 279 9.25 4.13 4.20
CA GLY A 279 9.52 3.77 2.81
C GLY A 279 10.51 2.62 2.67
N VAL A 280 11.19 2.57 1.53
CA VAL A 280 12.27 1.61 1.30
C VAL A 280 13.55 2.08 1.98
N GLN A 281 14.17 1.20 2.76
CA GLN A 281 15.39 1.54 3.49
C GLN A 281 16.33 0.34 3.67
N PRO A 282 17.65 0.58 3.76
CA PRO A 282 18.57 -0.44 4.24
C PRO A 282 18.39 -0.61 5.75
N VAL A 283 18.28 -1.86 6.18
CA VAL A 283 18.24 -2.24 7.60
C VAL A 283 19.64 -2.72 8.01
N ARG A 284 20.16 -2.22 9.11
CA ARG A 284 21.40 -2.75 9.68
C ARG A 284 21.04 -4.05 10.38
N GLU A 285 21.80 -5.12 10.12
CA GLU A 285 21.78 -6.29 11.00
C GLU A 285 22.21 -5.82 12.40
N GLU A 286 21.35 -5.99 13.38
CA GLU A 286 21.79 -5.90 14.78
C GLU A 286 22.81 -7.03 14.97
N THR A 287 24.06 -6.67 15.10
CA THR A 287 25.11 -7.60 15.53
C THR A 287 24.89 -7.86 17.01
N ASP A 288 24.38 -9.06 17.34
CA ASP A 288 24.40 -9.59 18.69
C ASP A 288 25.84 -9.61 19.31
#